data_8adacef94808e10f2e9996f128d5e282
#
_entry.id   8adacef94808e10f2e9996f128d5e282
#
_cell.length_a   1.000
_cell.length_b   1.000
_cell.length_c   1.000
_cell.angle_alpha   90.00
_cell.angle_beta   90.00
_cell.angle_gamma   90.00
#
_symmetry.space_group_name_H-M   'P 1'
#
loop_
_entity.id
_entity.type
_entity.pdbx_description
1 polymer ?
#
loop_
_entity_poly.entity_id
_entity_poly.type
_entity_poly.pdbx_seq_one_letter_code
_entity_poly.pdbx_strand_id
1 'polypeptide(L)'
;MPLVNTKGMFKVAYEQGFAVGAFNVNNMELIQGIMEAIAEEKAPVILQISKGARQYANPKWLTALIQTAAAQYPDIPICMHLDHGDTVELAKQCVDEGYGSVMIDKSHEPFEQNVSETKKVVEHAHRRKPYCSVEAELGRLGGIEEHVVGVSAVDLDKFLTDPKQVQEFVKATGVDSLAVAIGTSHGAYKFKSEPRLAFDRLEQIRKLLPGFPLVLHGASTVIESYVEKINKYGGQMVKAMGVPEEALKKASTMGVCKVNIDTDLRLAMTAEIREVFAKDPKEFDPRKYLGPARKAIKEVVKRKLNVLGCAGKAEACLKASQV
;
A
#
# COMPACT_ATOMS: atom_id res chain seq x y z
N MET A 1 19.83 -1.85 11.16
CA MET A 1 18.80 -2.57 11.96
C MET A 1 18.04 -3.55 11.08
N PRO A 2 17.51 -4.65 11.66
CA PRO A 2 16.68 -5.55 10.90
C PRO A 2 15.37 -4.86 10.47
N LEU A 3 14.78 -5.36 9.40
CA LEU A 3 13.42 -5.00 9.01
C LEU A 3 12.45 -5.29 10.17
N VAL A 4 11.41 -4.48 10.30
CA VAL A 4 10.38 -4.63 11.34
C VAL A 4 9.08 -5.22 10.76
N ASN A 5 8.22 -5.73 11.63
CA ASN A 5 6.83 -6.07 11.28
C ASN A 5 5.91 -4.84 11.46
N THR A 6 4.63 -4.98 11.10
CA THR A 6 3.69 -3.86 11.17
C THR A 6 3.13 -3.58 12.57
N LYS A 7 3.24 -4.53 13.51
CA LYS A 7 2.54 -4.48 14.80
C LYS A 7 2.83 -3.22 15.61
N GLY A 8 4.13 -2.89 15.80
CA GLY A 8 4.53 -1.69 16.54
C GLY A 8 4.12 -0.41 15.81
N MET A 9 4.31 -0.35 14.48
CA MET A 9 3.93 0.81 13.67
C MET A 9 2.41 1.06 13.70
N PHE A 10 1.60 0.00 13.58
CA PHE A 10 0.14 0.12 13.58
C PHE A 10 -0.43 0.48 14.94
N LYS A 11 0.18 0.02 16.03
CA LYS A 11 -0.18 0.47 17.38
C LYS A 11 -0.05 1.98 17.50
N VAL A 12 1.10 2.54 17.14
CA VAL A 12 1.34 4.00 17.20
C VAL A 12 0.42 4.75 16.23
N ALA A 13 0.22 4.21 15.02
CA ALA A 13 -0.66 4.81 14.02
C ALA A 13 -2.10 4.92 14.51
N TYR A 14 -2.63 3.84 15.10
CA TYR A 14 -3.97 3.83 15.65
C TYR A 14 -4.13 4.82 16.82
N GLU A 15 -3.20 4.78 17.78
CA GLU A 15 -3.21 5.64 18.97
C GLU A 15 -3.08 7.13 18.65
N GLN A 16 -2.32 7.48 17.61
CA GLN A 16 -2.05 8.88 17.23
C GLN A 16 -2.86 9.37 16.03
N GLY A 17 -3.71 8.52 15.42
CA GLY A 17 -4.62 8.92 14.35
C GLY A 17 -3.92 9.28 13.04
N PHE A 18 -2.94 8.49 12.61
CA PHE A 18 -2.29 8.60 11.30
C PHE A 18 -2.23 7.24 10.58
N ALA A 19 -1.89 7.24 9.30
CA ALA A 19 -1.65 6.00 8.57
C ALA A 19 -0.22 5.92 8.03
N VAL A 20 0.38 4.73 8.07
CA VAL A 20 1.68 4.45 7.44
C VAL A 20 1.49 4.29 5.94
N GLY A 21 2.29 5.01 5.15
CA GLY A 21 2.31 4.84 3.70
C GLY A 21 2.94 3.50 3.32
N ALA A 22 2.21 2.71 2.52
CA ALA A 22 2.67 1.47 1.94
C ALA A 22 2.88 1.68 0.44
N PHE A 23 4.13 1.71 0.02
CA PHE A 23 4.53 2.07 -1.33
C PHE A 23 4.98 0.84 -2.12
N ASN A 24 4.37 0.61 -3.30
CA ASN A 24 4.74 -0.50 -4.18
C ASN A 24 6.10 -0.26 -4.82
N VAL A 25 6.95 -1.29 -4.78
CA VAL A 25 8.30 -1.25 -5.36
C VAL A 25 8.52 -2.41 -6.32
N ASN A 26 9.16 -2.11 -7.46
CA ASN A 26 9.52 -3.10 -8.47
C ASN A 26 10.89 -2.84 -9.12
N ASN A 27 11.56 -1.75 -8.77
CA ASN A 27 12.89 -1.39 -9.26
C ASN A 27 13.67 -0.53 -8.24
N MET A 28 14.93 -0.25 -8.55
CA MET A 28 15.83 0.52 -7.70
C MET A 28 15.38 1.98 -7.55
N GLU A 29 14.94 2.62 -8.62
CA GLU A 29 14.58 4.05 -8.64
C GLU A 29 13.38 4.35 -7.74
N LEU A 30 12.39 3.45 -7.71
CA LEU A 30 11.26 3.54 -6.76
C LEU A 30 11.76 3.47 -5.32
N ILE A 31 12.57 2.45 -4.97
CA ILE A 31 13.09 2.28 -3.62
C ILE A 31 13.90 3.51 -3.21
N GLN A 32 14.80 4.00 -4.06
CA GLN A 32 15.64 5.16 -3.75
C GLN A 32 14.81 6.43 -3.57
N GLY A 33 13.86 6.73 -4.48
CA GLY A 33 13.01 7.91 -4.38
C GLY A 33 12.11 7.89 -3.14
N ILE A 34 11.55 6.73 -2.80
CA ILE A 34 10.77 6.53 -1.59
C ILE A 34 11.66 6.76 -0.35
N MET A 35 12.81 6.09 -0.26
CA MET A 35 13.65 6.14 0.93
C MET A 35 14.28 7.52 1.17
N GLU A 36 14.58 8.28 0.11
CA GLU A 36 15.02 9.67 0.25
C GLU A 36 13.95 10.56 0.89
N ALA A 37 12.68 10.40 0.46
CA ALA A 37 11.57 11.12 1.06
C ALA A 37 11.33 10.71 2.52
N ILE A 38 11.35 9.41 2.79
CA ILE A 38 11.16 8.82 4.12
C ILE A 38 12.21 9.32 5.11
N ALA A 39 13.48 9.37 4.69
CA ALA A 39 14.57 9.84 5.55
C ALA A 39 14.47 11.34 5.86
N GLU A 40 14.12 12.17 4.87
CA GLU A 40 13.92 13.61 5.06
C GLU A 40 12.74 13.90 6.00
N GLU A 41 11.63 13.21 5.80
CA GLU A 41 10.41 13.40 6.60
C GLU A 41 10.43 12.62 7.92
N LYS A 42 11.46 11.80 8.19
CA LYS A 42 11.57 10.94 9.40
C LYS A 42 10.29 10.14 9.63
N ALA A 43 9.80 9.45 8.60
CA ALA A 43 8.56 8.70 8.63
C ALA A 43 8.79 7.19 8.70
N PRO A 44 7.87 6.39 9.30
CA PRO A 44 7.83 4.94 9.11
C PRO A 44 7.42 4.61 7.68
N VAL A 45 7.81 3.42 7.18
CA VAL A 45 7.46 3.01 5.82
C VAL A 45 7.19 1.51 5.69
N ILE A 46 6.24 1.18 4.81
CA ILE A 46 6.04 -0.16 4.29
C ILE A 46 6.46 -0.16 2.81
N LEU A 47 7.50 -0.93 2.49
CA LEU A 47 7.90 -1.22 1.11
C LEU A 47 7.18 -2.51 0.70
N GLN A 48 6.19 -2.39 -0.18
CA GLN A 48 5.35 -3.53 -0.53
C GLN A 48 5.64 -4.05 -1.93
N ILE A 49 5.59 -5.38 -2.06
CA ILE A 49 5.96 -6.11 -3.27
C ILE A 49 4.79 -7.01 -3.66
N SER A 50 4.16 -6.72 -4.80
CA SER A 50 3.12 -7.59 -5.36
C SER A 50 3.71 -8.83 -6.01
N LYS A 51 2.86 -9.83 -6.31
CA LYS A 51 3.23 -11.02 -7.08
C LYS A 51 3.86 -10.63 -8.42
N GLY A 52 3.27 -9.67 -9.15
CA GLY A 52 3.78 -9.17 -10.43
C GLY A 52 5.15 -8.50 -10.29
N ALA A 53 5.38 -7.71 -9.25
CA ALA A 53 6.67 -7.09 -8.96
C ALA A 53 7.76 -8.16 -8.67
N ARG A 54 7.41 -9.22 -7.92
CA ARG A 54 8.30 -10.35 -7.66
C ARG A 54 8.71 -11.07 -8.96
N GLN A 55 7.76 -11.28 -9.87
CA GLN A 55 8.03 -11.93 -11.17
C GLN A 55 8.91 -11.05 -12.06
N TYR A 56 8.62 -9.73 -12.11
CA TYR A 56 9.36 -8.78 -12.94
C TYR A 56 10.82 -8.61 -12.50
N ALA A 57 11.04 -8.28 -11.22
CA ALA A 57 12.35 -7.87 -10.72
C ALA A 57 13.17 -9.00 -10.09
N ASN A 58 12.63 -10.19 -9.96
CA ASN A 58 13.16 -11.30 -9.16
C ASN A 58 13.15 -11.02 -7.64
N PRO A 59 12.56 -11.89 -6.83
CA PRO A 59 12.39 -11.64 -5.39
C PRO A 59 13.71 -11.46 -4.64
N LYS A 60 14.77 -12.16 -5.03
CA LYS A 60 16.11 -12.03 -4.39
C LYS A 60 16.70 -10.64 -4.59
N TRP A 61 16.54 -10.05 -5.79
CA TRP A 61 17.03 -8.70 -6.09
C TRP A 61 16.26 -7.66 -5.29
N LEU A 62 14.92 -7.72 -5.25
CA LEU A 62 14.12 -6.78 -4.47
C LEU A 62 14.41 -6.88 -2.97
N THR A 63 14.51 -8.10 -2.45
CA THR A 63 14.87 -8.32 -1.04
C THR A 63 16.23 -7.71 -0.72
N ALA A 64 17.25 -7.92 -1.57
CA ALA A 64 18.57 -7.35 -1.36
C ALA A 64 18.56 -5.81 -1.40
N LEU A 65 17.81 -5.19 -2.32
CA LEU A 65 17.68 -3.74 -2.40
C LEU A 65 17.01 -3.17 -1.13
N ILE A 66 15.94 -3.81 -0.65
CA ILE A 66 15.24 -3.38 0.57
C ILE A 66 16.11 -3.57 1.81
N GLN A 67 16.85 -4.68 1.91
CA GLN A 67 17.82 -4.91 3.00
C GLN A 67 18.94 -3.88 2.98
N THR A 68 19.44 -3.50 1.80
CA THR A 68 20.43 -2.43 1.64
C THR A 68 19.87 -1.10 2.10
N ALA A 69 18.62 -0.78 1.73
CA ALA A 69 17.96 0.43 2.23
C ALA A 69 17.82 0.42 3.76
N ALA A 70 17.41 -0.71 4.35
CA ALA A 70 17.31 -0.84 5.81
C ALA A 70 18.66 -0.66 6.52
N ALA A 71 19.74 -1.13 5.93
CA ALA A 71 21.10 -0.94 6.46
C ALA A 71 21.55 0.53 6.36
N GLN A 72 21.17 1.23 5.29
CA GLN A 72 21.52 2.63 5.06
C GLN A 72 20.75 3.60 5.98
N TYR A 73 19.52 3.23 6.38
CA TYR A 73 18.63 4.07 7.18
C TYR A 73 18.24 3.37 8.51
N PRO A 74 19.20 3.19 9.45
CA PRO A 74 18.99 2.39 10.65
C PRO A 74 17.97 2.99 11.64
N ASP A 75 17.69 4.28 11.56
CA ASP A 75 16.74 4.99 12.43
C ASP A 75 15.32 5.03 11.87
N ILE A 76 15.11 4.42 10.71
CA ILE A 76 13.81 4.36 10.06
C ILE A 76 13.22 2.93 10.21
N PRO A 77 12.02 2.78 10.78
CA PRO A 77 11.34 1.49 10.77
C PRO A 77 10.81 1.18 9.36
N ILE A 78 11.39 0.16 8.74
CA ILE A 78 11.04 -0.30 7.39
C ILE A 78 10.41 -1.68 7.50
N CYS A 79 9.20 -1.87 6.97
CA CYS A 79 8.57 -3.17 6.84
C CYS A 79 8.57 -3.61 5.37
N MET A 80 9.14 -4.78 5.09
CA MET A 80 8.99 -5.45 3.80
C MET A 80 7.71 -6.27 3.82
N HIS A 81 6.79 -6.01 2.88
CA HIS A 81 5.43 -6.55 2.87
C HIS A 81 5.08 -7.22 1.54
N LEU A 82 4.44 -8.41 1.59
CA LEU A 82 3.80 -9.00 0.43
C LEU A 82 2.42 -8.34 0.23
N ASP A 83 2.22 -7.72 -0.92
CA ASP A 83 0.98 -7.07 -1.32
C ASP A 83 0.13 -8.04 -2.17
N HIS A 84 -1.13 -8.25 -1.84
CA HIS A 84 -2.08 -9.13 -2.52
C HIS A 84 -1.54 -10.52 -2.86
N GLY A 85 -1.11 -11.28 -1.84
CA GLY A 85 -0.76 -12.68 -1.99
C GLY A 85 -1.98 -13.52 -2.36
N ASP A 86 -2.01 -14.10 -3.55
CA ASP A 86 -3.15 -14.83 -4.11
C ASP A 86 -3.22 -16.31 -3.68
N THR A 87 -2.16 -16.84 -3.09
CA THR A 87 -2.10 -18.23 -2.61
C THR A 87 -1.47 -18.32 -1.22
N VAL A 88 -1.90 -19.33 -0.46
CA VAL A 88 -1.33 -19.67 0.85
C VAL A 88 0.15 -19.99 0.74
N GLU A 89 0.55 -20.67 -0.34
CA GLU A 89 1.93 -21.05 -0.63
C GLU A 89 2.83 -19.84 -0.82
N LEU A 90 2.40 -18.85 -1.64
CA LEU A 90 3.15 -17.63 -1.86
C LEU A 90 3.31 -16.82 -0.57
N ALA A 91 2.22 -16.68 0.21
CA ALA A 91 2.29 -15.97 1.47
C ALA A 91 3.27 -16.64 2.46
N LYS A 92 3.20 -17.96 2.62
CA LYS A 92 4.13 -18.72 3.45
C LYS A 92 5.57 -18.63 2.96
N GLN A 93 5.79 -18.71 1.65
CA GLN A 93 7.11 -18.53 1.06
C GLN A 93 7.71 -17.16 1.43
N CYS A 94 6.93 -16.07 1.32
CA CYS A 94 7.38 -14.74 1.70
C CYS A 94 7.70 -14.63 3.20
N VAL A 95 6.91 -15.28 4.07
CA VAL A 95 7.23 -15.39 5.51
C VAL A 95 8.58 -16.06 5.70
N ASP A 96 8.85 -17.16 5.00
CA ASP A 96 10.09 -17.92 5.11
C ASP A 96 11.30 -17.18 4.51
N GLU A 97 11.07 -16.32 3.52
CA GLU A 97 12.07 -15.41 2.94
C GLU A 97 12.38 -14.19 3.85
N GLY A 98 11.71 -14.04 5.01
CA GLY A 98 12.00 -13.00 6.00
C GLY A 98 11.23 -11.69 5.81
N TYR A 99 10.08 -11.73 5.15
CA TYR A 99 9.18 -10.58 5.12
C TYR A 99 8.68 -10.26 6.54
N GLY A 100 8.59 -8.98 6.87
CA GLY A 100 8.05 -8.51 8.16
C GLY A 100 6.52 -8.57 8.22
N SER A 101 5.87 -8.55 7.05
CA SER A 101 4.42 -8.65 6.93
C SER A 101 4.04 -9.30 5.60
N VAL A 102 2.92 -10.02 5.58
CA VAL A 102 2.34 -10.59 4.35
C VAL A 102 0.84 -10.36 4.33
N MET A 103 0.29 -10.10 3.14
CA MET A 103 -1.14 -10.13 2.91
C MET A 103 -1.53 -11.42 2.20
N ILE A 104 -2.58 -12.07 2.67
CA ILE A 104 -3.32 -13.11 1.95
C ILE A 104 -4.65 -12.54 1.49
N ASP A 105 -4.84 -12.48 0.17
CA ASP A 105 -6.07 -11.96 -0.43
C ASP A 105 -6.94 -13.09 -0.96
N LYS A 106 -7.99 -13.39 -0.21
CA LYS A 106 -9.06 -14.34 -0.54
C LYS A 106 -10.43 -13.68 -0.50
N SER A 107 -10.47 -12.36 -0.68
CA SER A 107 -11.71 -11.57 -0.67
C SER A 107 -12.70 -11.96 -1.78
N HIS A 108 -12.20 -12.58 -2.85
CA HIS A 108 -13.02 -13.09 -3.96
C HIS A 108 -13.66 -14.47 -3.67
N GLU A 109 -13.16 -15.19 -2.68
CA GLU A 109 -13.66 -16.51 -2.28
C GLU A 109 -14.84 -16.41 -1.30
N PRO A 110 -15.62 -17.50 -1.11
CA PRO A 110 -16.61 -17.56 -0.04
C PRO A 110 -15.99 -17.30 1.34
N PHE A 111 -16.78 -16.72 2.26
CA PHE A 111 -16.31 -16.31 3.58
C PHE A 111 -15.56 -17.42 4.34
N GLU A 112 -16.11 -18.63 4.37
CA GLU A 112 -15.52 -19.77 5.07
C GLU A 112 -14.17 -20.20 4.45
N GLN A 113 -14.06 -20.09 3.13
CA GLN A 113 -12.81 -20.37 2.43
C GLN A 113 -11.78 -19.30 2.73
N ASN A 114 -12.16 -18.02 2.68
CA ASN A 114 -11.29 -16.91 3.07
C ASN A 114 -10.78 -17.09 4.50
N VAL A 115 -11.67 -17.41 5.46
CA VAL A 115 -11.30 -17.71 6.86
C VAL A 115 -10.31 -18.88 6.93
N SER A 116 -10.61 -19.99 6.27
CA SER A 116 -9.77 -21.20 6.32
C SER A 116 -8.37 -20.96 5.74
N GLU A 117 -8.27 -20.31 4.58
CA GLU A 117 -6.98 -20.07 3.94
C GLU A 117 -6.16 -19.00 4.67
N THR A 118 -6.80 -17.94 5.12
CA THR A 118 -6.17 -16.90 5.94
C THR A 118 -5.59 -17.49 7.22
N LYS A 119 -6.35 -18.33 7.93
CA LYS A 119 -5.89 -18.99 9.16
C LYS A 119 -4.62 -19.81 8.96
N LYS A 120 -4.50 -20.53 7.83
CA LYS A 120 -3.29 -21.31 7.49
C LYS A 120 -2.04 -20.43 7.35
N VAL A 121 -2.19 -19.20 6.82
CA VAL A 121 -1.10 -18.24 6.72
C VAL A 121 -0.77 -17.66 8.09
N VAL A 122 -1.78 -17.26 8.87
CA VAL A 122 -1.60 -16.72 10.24
C VAL A 122 -0.86 -17.71 11.12
N GLU A 123 -1.29 -18.99 11.15
CA GLU A 123 -0.64 -20.04 11.94
C GLU A 123 0.84 -20.25 11.55
N HIS A 124 1.17 -20.13 10.26
CA HIS A 124 2.55 -20.23 9.80
C HIS A 124 3.37 -18.99 10.18
N ALA A 125 2.86 -17.81 9.91
CA ALA A 125 3.53 -16.53 10.13
C ALA A 125 3.80 -16.25 11.61
N HIS A 126 2.83 -16.53 12.49
CA HIS A 126 2.95 -16.28 13.93
C HIS A 126 3.89 -17.24 14.66
N ARG A 127 4.20 -18.40 14.09
CA ARG A 127 5.24 -19.31 14.62
C ARG A 127 6.65 -18.85 14.27
N ARG A 128 6.78 -17.96 13.30
CA ARG A 128 8.08 -17.47 12.81
C ARG A 128 8.77 -16.57 13.85
N LYS A 129 10.09 -16.64 13.91
CA LYS A 129 10.92 -15.70 14.68
C LYS A 129 11.99 -15.11 13.75
N PRO A 130 12.04 -13.78 13.55
CA PRO A 130 11.12 -12.79 14.14
C PRO A 130 9.69 -12.94 13.64
N TYR A 131 8.72 -12.44 14.41
CA TYR A 131 7.29 -12.46 14.12
C TYR A 131 6.96 -11.77 12.79
N CYS A 132 6.12 -12.39 11.97
CA CYS A 132 5.61 -11.81 10.74
C CYS A 132 4.12 -11.50 10.90
N SER A 133 3.73 -10.25 10.63
CA SER A 133 2.33 -9.83 10.69
C SER A 133 1.55 -10.33 9.47
N VAL A 134 0.28 -10.61 9.64
CA VAL A 134 -0.61 -11.02 8.55
C VAL A 134 -1.74 -10.02 8.37
N GLU A 135 -1.91 -9.58 7.13
CA GLU A 135 -3.03 -8.79 6.64
C GLU A 135 -3.97 -9.69 5.82
N ALA A 136 -5.26 -9.46 5.92
CA ALA A 136 -6.26 -10.09 5.05
C ALA A 136 -7.28 -9.05 4.58
N GLU A 137 -8.21 -9.45 3.72
CA GLU A 137 -9.21 -8.55 3.15
C GLU A 137 -10.63 -9.12 3.25
N LEU A 138 -11.58 -8.24 3.58
CA LEU A 138 -13.02 -8.46 3.50
C LEU A 138 -13.69 -7.39 2.67
N GLY A 139 -14.68 -7.82 1.91
CA GLY A 139 -15.29 -7.03 0.86
C GLY A 139 -14.51 -7.21 -0.44
N ARG A 140 -14.97 -6.61 -1.52
CA ARG A 140 -14.33 -6.71 -2.83
C ARG A 140 -13.98 -5.33 -3.33
N LEU A 141 -12.72 -5.11 -3.67
CA LEU A 141 -12.34 -3.91 -4.40
C LEU A 141 -12.75 -4.04 -5.87
N GLY A 142 -13.28 -2.97 -6.43
CA GLY A 142 -13.50 -2.88 -7.88
C GLY A 142 -12.15 -2.76 -8.60
N GLY A 143 -12.02 -3.43 -9.77
CA GLY A 143 -10.81 -3.43 -10.59
C GLY A 143 -9.78 -4.48 -10.17
N ILE A 144 -8.94 -4.87 -11.15
CA ILE A 144 -7.73 -5.64 -10.92
C ILE A 144 -6.58 -4.65 -11.01
N GLU A 145 -5.53 -4.79 -10.20
CA GLU A 145 -4.35 -3.88 -10.24
C GLU A 145 -3.78 -3.70 -11.65
N GLU A 146 -3.97 -4.69 -12.53
CA GLU A 146 -3.47 -4.71 -13.91
C GLU A 146 -4.54 -4.43 -14.97
N HIS A 147 -5.85 -4.51 -14.66
CA HIS A 147 -6.93 -4.28 -15.64
C HIS A 147 -8.14 -3.58 -15.03
N VAL A 148 -8.46 -2.39 -15.56
CA VAL A 148 -9.54 -1.54 -15.08
C VAL A 148 -10.87 -1.94 -15.71
N VAL A 149 -11.81 -2.41 -14.90
CA VAL A 149 -13.23 -2.43 -15.27
C VAL A 149 -13.98 -1.60 -14.23
N GLY A 150 -14.44 -0.40 -14.63
CA GLY A 150 -15.20 0.47 -13.73
C GLY A 150 -16.50 -0.19 -13.27
N VAL A 151 -16.70 -0.27 -11.96
CA VAL A 151 -17.95 -0.72 -11.34
C VAL A 151 -18.97 0.42 -11.38
N SER A 152 -20.23 0.13 -11.73
CA SER A 152 -21.31 1.13 -11.70
C SER A 152 -21.70 1.47 -10.27
N ALA A 153 -22.13 2.72 -10.00
CA ALA A 153 -22.53 3.18 -8.67
C ALA A 153 -23.65 2.34 -8.04
N VAL A 154 -24.44 1.62 -8.83
CA VAL A 154 -25.58 0.78 -8.38
C VAL A 154 -25.09 -0.52 -7.69
N ASP A 155 -23.86 -0.98 -7.99
CA ASP A 155 -23.31 -2.23 -7.44
C ASP A 155 -22.32 -2.02 -6.30
N LEU A 156 -21.97 -0.77 -5.96
CA LEU A 156 -20.96 -0.46 -4.94
C LEU A 156 -21.28 -1.11 -3.58
N ASP A 157 -22.50 -1.05 -3.11
CA ASP A 157 -22.89 -1.61 -1.81
C ASP A 157 -22.67 -3.12 -1.67
N LYS A 158 -22.71 -3.87 -2.78
CA LYS A 158 -22.46 -5.32 -2.79
C LYS A 158 -20.97 -5.67 -2.63
N PHE A 159 -20.09 -4.71 -2.88
CA PHE A 159 -18.64 -4.89 -2.78
C PHE A 159 -18.07 -4.36 -1.45
N LEU A 160 -18.82 -3.50 -0.75
CA LEU A 160 -18.37 -2.96 0.53
C LEU A 160 -18.26 -4.07 1.60
N THR A 161 -17.30 -3.92 2.50
CA THR A 161 -17.15 -4.82 3.64
C THR A 161 -18.42 -4.83 4.51
N ASP A 162 -18.97 -5.99 4.79
CA ASP A 162 -20.09 -6.14 5.73
C ASP A 162 -19.58 -6.03 7.18
N PRO A 163 -19.98 -5.02 7.95
CA PRO A 163 -19.53 -4.86 9.33
C PRO A 163 -19.85 -6.07 10.23
N LYS A 164 -20.91 -6.84 9.91
CA LYS A 164 -21.29 -8.02 10.70
C LYS A 164 -20.27 -9.13 10.60
N GLN A 165 -19.54 -9.23 9.50
CA GLN A 165 -18.54 -10.28 9.25
C GLN A 165 -17.17 -9.97 9.88
N VAL A 166 -16.85 -8.69 10.15
CA VAL A 166 -15.46 -8.32 10.54
C VAL A 166 -15.03 -8.91 11.87
N GLN A 167 -15.92 -8.96 12.88
CA GLN A 167 -15.57 -9.52 14.20
C GLN A 167 -15.37 -11.02 14.13
N GLU A 168 -16.26 -11.73 13.43
CA GLU A 168 -16.15 -13.16 13.22
C GLU A 168 -14.88 -13.52 12.48
N PHE A 169 -14.58 -12.80 11.40
CA PHE A 169 -13.38 -13.02 10.59
C PHE A 169 -12.11 -12.84 11.40
N VAL A 170 -11.95 -11.69 12.06
CA VAL A 170 -10.77 -11.40 12.88
C VAL A 170 -10.57 -12.41 13.99
N LYS A 171 -11.65 -12.78 14.69
CA LYS A 171 -11.63 -13.79 15.75
C LYS A 171 -11.27 -15.20 15.23
N ALA A 172 -11.83 -15.58 14.08
CA ALA A 172 -11.62 -16.92 13.51
C ALA A 172 -10.22 -17.10 12.92
N THR A 173 -9.66 -16.03 12.32
CA THR A 173 -8.38 -16.06 11.61
C THR A 173 -7.19 -15.68 12.48
N GLY A 174 -7.37 -14.71 13.38
CA GLY A 174 -6.29 -14.14 14.19
C GLY A 174 -5.35 -13.21 13.40
N VAL A 175 -5.81 -12.59 12.29
CA VAL A 175 -5.03 -11.62 11.52
C VAL A 175 -4.64 -10.40 12.35
N ASP A 176 -3.55 -9.73 11.96
CA ASP A 176 -3.02 -8.54 12.64
C ASP A 176 -3.61 -7.23 12.12
N SER A 177 -4.11 -7.23 10.88
CA SER A 177 -4.77 -6.09 10.26
C SER A 177 -5.76 -6.55 9.19
N LEU A 178 -6.75 -5.71 8.88
CA LEU A 178 -7.80 -6.03 7.93
C LEU A 178 -7.97 -4.93 6.90
N ALA A 179 -7.79 -5.27 5.62
CA ALA A 179 -8.17 -4.42 4.51
C ALA A 179 -9.69 -4.43 4.35
N VAL A 180 -10.27 -3.23 4.24
CA VAL A 180 -11.71 -3.02 4.16
C VAL A 180 -12.08 -2.27 2.90
N ALA A 181 -13.06 -2.80 2.18
CA ALA A 181 -13.64 -2.15 1.00
C ALA A 181 -14.67 -1.11 1.44
N ILE A 182 -14.35 0.17 1.23
CA ILE A 182 -15.23 1.30 1.52
C ILE A 182 -15.53 2.15 0.29
N GLY A 183 -15.39 1.58 -0.91
CA GLY A 183 -15.69 2.25 -2.18
C GLY A 183 -14.45 2.72 -2.95
N THR A 184 -13.25 2.28 -2.59
CA THR A 184 -12.02 2.45 -3.39
C THR A 184 -11.92 1.39 -4.48
N SER A 185 -11.08 1.62 -5.49
CA SER A 185 -10.74 0.62 -6.51
C SER A 185 -9.28 0.76 -6.96
N HIS A 186 -8.71 -0.30 -7.52
CA HIS A 186 -7.33 -0.29 -8.05
C HIS A 186 -7.22 0.44 -9.39
N GLY A 187 -5.98 0.88 -9.74
CA GLY A 187 -5.64 1.51 -11.01
C GLY A 187 -5.87 3.03 -11.06
N ALA A 188 -5.68 3.61 -12.25
CA ALA A 188 -5.80 5.06 -12.49
C ALA A 188 -7.22 5.52 -12.81
N TYR A 189 -8.13 4.61 -13.12
CA TYR A 189 -9.51 4.91 -13.54
C TYR A 189 -10.51 4.41 -12.50
N LYS A 190 -10.33 4.85 -11.25
CA LYS A 190 -11.06 4.33 -10.09
C LYS A 190 -12.54 4.67 -10.09
N PHE A 191 -12.92 5.82 -10.64
CA PHE A 191 -14.26 6.35 -10.53
C PHE A 191 -14.78 6.82 -11.89
N LYS A 192 -16.08 6.56 -12.17
CA LYS A 192 -16.81 7.13 -13.32
C LYS A 192 -17.45 8.47 -12.98
N SER A 193 -17.62 8.77 -11.70
CA SER A 193 -18.19 9.99 -11.13
C SER A 193 -17.38 10.38 -9.90
N GLU A 194 -17.77 11.44 -9.22
CA GLU A 194 -17.10 11.93 -8.02
C GLU A 194 -16.89 10.84 -6.96
N PRO A 195 -15.66 10.66 -6.44
CA PRO A 195 -15.33 9.58 -5.50
C PRO A 195 -16.10 9.72 -4.19
N ARG A 196 -16.85 8.70 -3.81
CA ARG A 196 -17.55 8.64 -2.53
C ARG A 196 -17.07 7.47 -1.71
N LEU A 197 -16.39 7.75 -0.59
CA LEU A 197 -16.01 6.71 0.37
C LEU A 197 -17.12 6.55 1.43
N ALA A 198 -17.46 5.31 1.76
CA ALA A 198 -18.46 4.95 2.76
C ALA A 198 -17.89 5.09 4.19
N PHE A 199 -17.71 6.33 4.64
CA PHE A 199 -17.19 6.63 5.98
C PHE A 199 -18.08 6.16 7.12
N ASP A 200 -19.38 6.10 6.92
CA ASP A 200 -20.35 5.51 7.83
C ASP A 200 -20.08 4.02 8.04
N ARG A 201 -19.72 3.31 6.95
CA ARG A 201 -19.32 1.91 7.00
C ARG A 201 -18.00 1.73 7.77
N LEU A 202 -17.00 2.57 7.49
CA LEU A 202 -15.74 2.59 8.21
C LEU A 202 -15.92 2.82 9.71
N GLU A 203 -16.81 3.76 10.09
CA GLU A 203 -17.13 4.05 11.48
C GLU A 203 -17.83 2.86 12.18
N GLN A 204 -18.72 2.15 11.48
CA GLN A 204 -19.32 0.92 12.01
C GLN A 204 -18.28 -0.16 12.27
N ILE A 205 -17.39 -0.40 11.30
CA ILE A 205 -16.30 -1.38 11.43
C ILE A 205 -15.38 -1.02 12.61
N ARG A 206 -14.97 0.25 12.71
CA ARG A 206 -14.14 0.74 13.81
C ARG A 206 -14.75 0.52 15.18
N LYS A 207 -16.07 0.73 15.32
CA LYS A 207 -16.80 0.48 16.59
C LYS A 207 -16.84 -0.99 16.96
N LEU A 208 -16.93 -1.88 15.97
CA LEU A 208 -16.95 -3.33 16.19
C LEU A 208 -15.56 -3.90 16.50
N LEU A 209 -14.50 -3.24 16.01
CA LEU A 209 -13.10 -3.64 16.18
C LEU A 209 -12.28 -2.51 16.85
N PRO A 210 -12.57 -2.12 18.11
CA PRO A 210 -11.85 -1.05 18.77
C PRO A 210 -10.38 -1.43 18.99
N GLY A 211 -9.46 -0.54 18.59
CA GLY A 211 -8.01 -0.77 18.70
C GLY A 211 -7.40 -1.63 17.59
N PHE A 212 -8.21 -2.15 16.67
CA PHE A 212 -7.74 -3.04 15.61
C PHE A 212 -7.35 -2.25 14.35
N PRO A 213 -6.14 -2.49 13.76
CA PRO A 213 -5.67 -1.77 12.60
C PRO A 213 -6.47 -2.10 11.34
N LEU A 214 -7.00 -1.08 10.67
CA LEU A 214 -7.63 -1.20 9.37
C LEU A 214 -6.67 -0.75 8.25
N VAL A 215 -6.88 -1.27 7.05
CA VAL A 215 -6.06 -0.97 5.88
C VAL A 215 -6.95 -0.50 4.73
N LEU A 216 -6.46 0.46 3.95
CA LEU A 216 -7.15 0.96 2.77
C LEU A 216 -6.32 0.69 1.51
N HIS A 217 -6.89 -0.13 0.62
CA HIS A 217 -6.37 -0.43 -0.71
C HIS A 217 -7.01 0.45 -1.77
N GLY A 218 -6.44 0.45 -2.99
CA GLY A 218 -6.96 1.24 -4.08
C GLY A 218 -6.99 2.75 -3.81
N ALA A 219 -6.10 3.26 -2.98
CA ALA A 219 -6.16 4.58 -2.36
C ALA A 219 -5.30 5.66 -3.03
N SER A 220 -4.62 5.38 -4.16
CA SER A 220 -3.87 6.40 -4.90
C SER A 220 -4.78 7.55 -5.35
N THR A 221 -4.28 8.79 -5.30
CA THR A 221 -5.06 9.99 -5.62
C THR A 221 -5.11 10.33 -7.09
N VAL A 222 -4.23 9.71 -7.92
CA VAL A 222 -4.13 10.00 -9.36
C VAL A 222 -3.89 11.50 -9.56
N ILE A 223 -2.69 11.96 -9.21
CA ILE A 223 -2.33 13.39 -9.21
C ILE A 223 -2.49 13.96 -10.61
N GLU A 224 -3.42 14.91 -10.77
CA GLU A 224 -3.86 15.47 -12.06
C GLU A 224 -2.70 16.05 -12.88
N SER A 225 -1.78 16.78 -12.26
CA SER A 225 -0.65 17.38 -12.95
C SER A 225 0.27 16.38 -13.65
N TYR A 226 0.40 15.16 -13.12
CA TYR A 226 1.15 14.09 -13.79
C TYR A 226 0.34 13.47 -14.94
N VAL A 227 -0.96 13.35 -14.82
CA VAL A 227 -1.84 12.90 -15.91
C VAL A 227 -1.79 13.88 -17.07
N GLU A 228 -1.91 15.18 -16.80
CA GLU A 228 -1.77 16.25 -17.79
C GLU A 228 -0.39 16.22 -18.47
N LYS A 229 0.70 16.07 -17.68
CA LYS A 229 2.06 15.96 -18.22
C LYS A 229 2.21 14.74 -19.13
N ILE A 230 1.70 13.58 -18.71
CA ILE A 230 1.71 12.35 -19.51
C ILE A 230 0.99 12.59 -20.85
N ASN A 231 -0.22 13.17 -20.81
CA ASN A 231 -1.01 13.44 -22.02
C ASN A 231 -0.35 14.47 -22.93
N LYS A 232 0.23 15.55 -22.37
CA LYS A 232 0.99 16.56 -23.11
C LYS A 232 2.14 15.96 -23.90
N TYR A 233 2.78 14.93 -23.38
CA TYR A 233 3.95 14.27 -23.98
C TYR A 233 3.62 12.91 -24.60
N GLY A 234 2.45 12.80 -25.24
CA GLY A 234 2.07 11.68 -26.10
C GLY A 234 1.39 10.50 -25.36
N GLY A 235 0.96 10.71 -24.12
CA GLY A 235 0.10 9.75 -23.42
C GLY A 235 -1.38 9.92 -23.82
N GLN A 236 -2.20 8.96 -23.38
CA GLN A 236 -3.65 8.95 -23.66
C GLN A 236 -4.41 8.52 -22.39
N MET A 237 -4.26 9.27 -21.30
CA MET A 237 -4.95 8.99 -20.05
C MET A 237 -6.21 9.85 -19.93
N VAL A 238 -7.33 9.31 -20.40
CA VAL A 238 -8.62 10.02 -20.42
C VAL A 238 -9.42 9.68 -19.16
N LYS A 239 -9.89 10.71 -18.41
CA LYS A 239 -10.71 10.55 -17.20
C LYS A 239 -10.04 9.73 -16.07
N ALA A 240 -8.72 9.80 -15.96
CA ALA A 240 -8.04 9.23 -14.81
C ALA A 240 -8.43 10.01 -13.55
N MET A 241 -8.91 9.31 -12.52
CA MET A 241 -9.39 9.90 -11.28
C MET A 241 -9.13 8.95 -10.10
N GLY A 242 -8.63 9.49 -8.99
CA GLY A 242 -8.31 8.71 -7.78
C GLY A 242 -9.06 9.19 -6.54
N VAL A 243 -8.60 8.75 -5.38
CA VAL A 243 -9.19 9.09 -4.09
C VAL A 243 -8.74 10.49 -3.66
N PRO A 244 -9.64 11.40 -3.23
CA PRO A 244 -9.26 12.72 -2.71
C PRO A 244 -8.36 12.62 -1.47
N GLU A 245 -7.35 13.49 -1.36
CA GLU A 245 -6.41 13.49 -0.23
C GLU A 245 -7.08 13.74 1.11
N GLU A 246 -8.09 14.61 1.14
CA GLU A 246 -8.89 14.87 2.35
C GLU A 246 -9.65 13.62 2.84
N ALA A 247 -10.06 12.74 1.91
CA ALA A 247 -10.67 11.48 2.25
C ALA A 247 -9.67 10.51 2.89
N LEU A 248 -8.42 10.48 2.41
CA LEU A 248 -7.34 9.69 3.01
C LEU A 248 -6.99 10.20 4.41
N LYS A 249 -6.84 11.51 4.56
CA LYS A 249 -6.59 12.16 5.85
C LYS A 249 -7.68 11.83 6.85
N LYS A 250 -8.95 11.91 6.44
CA LYS A 250 -10.09 11.54 7.29
C LYS A 250 -10.05 10.07 7.68
N ALA A 251 -9.82 9.16 6.73
CA ALA A 251 -9.73 7.73 7.00
C ALA A 251 -8.63 7.38 8.02
N SER A 252 -7.47 8.04 7.93
CA SER A 252 -6.36 7.84 8.87
C SER A 252 -6.75 8.16 10.33
N THR A 253 -7.64 9.11 10.57
CA THR A 253 -8.16 9.42 11.92
C THR A 253 -9.26 8.45 12.37
N MET A 254 -9.72 7.55 11.50
CA MET A 254 -10.81 6.61 11.75
C MET A 254 -10.33 5.15 11.91
N GLY A 255 -9.06 4.94 12.28
CA GLY A 255 -8.50 3.61 12.52
C GLY A 255 -7.84 2.94 11.31
N VAL A 256 -7.76 3.64 10.16
CA VAL A 256 -6.93 3.20 9.03
C VAL A 256 -5.47 3.45 9.38
N CYS A 257 -4.69 2.38 9.52
CA CYS A 257 -3.28 2.41 9.92
C CYS A 257 -2.30 2.21 8.75
N LYS A 258 -2.79 1.76 7.59
CA LYS A 258 -2.00 1.56 6.36
C LYS A 258 -2.82 2.03 5.16
N VAL A 259 -2.14 2.71 4.23
CA VAL A 259 -2.72 3.14 2.95
C VAL A 259 -1.80 2.73 1.81
N ASN A 260 -2.33 1.94 0.86
CA ASN A 260 -1.59 1.48 -0.31
C ASN A 260 -1.48 2.57 -1.38
N ILE A 261 -0.24 2.79 -1.86
CA ILE A 261 0.09 3.81 -2.86
C ILE A 261 0.99 3.19 -3.93
N ASP A 262 0.47 3.06 -5.15
CA ASP A 262 1.19 2.54 -6.32
C ASP A 262 1.04 3.49 -7.53
N THR A 263 -0.20 3.68 -7.99
CA THR A 263 -0.51 4.44 -9.22
C THR A 263 0.15 5.82 -9.24
N ASP A 264 0.17 6.55 -8.12
CA ASP A 264 0.77 7.89 -8.05
C ASP A 264 2.27 7.86 -8.35
N LEU A 265 2.99 6.82 -7.90
CA LEU A 265 4.42 6.64 -8.16
C LEU A 265 4.67 6.32 -9.64
N ARG A 266 3.85 5.43 -10.22
CA ARG A 266 3.93 5.06 -11.64
C ARG A 266 3.67 6.28 -12.53
N LEU A 267 2.66 7.09 -12.20
CA LEU A 267 2.34 8.32 -12.94
C LEU A 267 3.48 9.34 -12.89
N ALA A 268 4.03 9.58 -11.71
CA ALA A 268 5.15 10.49 -11.54
C ALA A 268 6.37 10.06 -12.37
N MET A 269 6.76 8.79 -12.27
CA MET A 269 7.85 8.22 -13.04
C MET A 269 7.63 8.36 -14.56
N THR A 270 6.44 7.94 -15.03
CA THR A 270 6.08 7.97 -16.45
C THR A 270 6.04 9.38 -17.01
N ALA A 271 5.52 10.34 -16.25
CA ALA A 271 5.43 11.74 -16.66
C ALA A 271 6.80 12.35 -16.93
N GLU A 272 7.75 12.15 -16.02
CA GLU A 272 9.11 12.68 -16.17
C GLU A 272 9.88 12.03 -17.32
N ILE A 273 9.79 10.70 -17.47
CA ILE A 273 10.44 9.98 -18.57
C ILE A 273 9.91 10.46 -19.92
N ARG A 274 8.59 10.61 -20.06
CA ARG A 274 7.98 11.13 -21.30
C ARG A 274 8.41 12.56 -21.59
N GLU A 275 8.49 13.43 -20.58
CA GLU A 275 8.95 14.80 -20.73
C GLU A 275 10.38 14.86 -21.25
N VAL A 276 11.29 14.06 -20.69
CA VAL A 276 12.70 14.01 -21.13
C VAL A 276 12.78 13.61 -22.60
N PHE A 277 12.15 12.53 -23.00
CA PHE A 277 12.20 12.07 -24.41
C PHE A 277 11.52 13.02 -25.40
N ALA A 278 10.49 13.75 -24.96
CA ALA A 278 9.85 14.74 -25.81
C ALA A 278 10.71 16.01 -25.98
N LYS A 279 11.44 16.42 -24.95
CA LYS A 279 12.33 17.59 -25.00
C LYS A 279 13.67 17.31 -25.64
N ASP A 280 14.19 16.12 -25.44
CA ASP A 280 15.44 15.64 -26.06
C ASP A 280 15.25 14.24 -26.67
N PRO A 281 14.78 14.15 -27.92
CA PRO A 281 14.55 12.87 -28.59
C PRO A 281 15.83 12.04 -28.83
N LYS A 282 17.01 12.61 -28.61
CA LYS A 282 18.30 11.93 -28.76
C LYS A 282 18.83 11.35 -27.44
N GLU A 283 18.14 11.62 -26.33
CA GLU A 283 18.58 11.14 -25.03
C GLU A 283 18.42 9.62 -24.94
N PHE A 284 19.46 8.92 -24.52
CA PHE A 284 19.48 7.46 -24.34
C PHE A 284 20.17 7.00 -23.06
N ASP A 285 20.72 7.93 -22.26
CA ASP A 285 21.34 7.60 -20.98
C ASP A 285 20.26 7.42 -19.89
N PRO A 286 20.07 6.20 -19.32
CA PRO A 286 19.05 5.97 -18.32
C PRO A 286 19.17 6.90 -17.10
N ARG A 287 20.36 7.34 -16.73
CA ARG A 287 20.56 8.30 -15.62
C ARG A 287 19.88 9.64 -15.87
N LYS A 288 19.75 10.04 -17.13
CA LYS A 288 19.18 11.32 -17.55
C LYS A 288 17.65 11.32 -17.54
N TYR A 289 16.99 10.20 -17.79
CA TYR A 289 15.53 10.11 -17.73
C TYR A 289 15.00 9.46 -16.46
N LEU A 290 15.76 8.57 -15.81
CA LEU A 290 15.38 8.00 -14.51
C LEU A 290 15.72 8.90 -13.32
N GLY A 291 16.74 9.76 -13.44
CA GLY A 291 17.06 10.75 -12.40
C GLY A 291 15.91 11.71 -12.07
N PRO A 292 15.34 12.43 -13.06
CA PRO A 292 14.13 13.23 -12.86
C PRO A 292 12.94 12.42 -12.34
N ALA A 293 12.73 11.21 -12.87
CA ALA A 293 11.68 10.31 -12.42
C ALA A 293 11.80 9.96 -10.91
N ARG A 294 13.00 9.61 -10.43
CA ARG A 294 13.29 9.37 -9.01
C ARG A 294 12.99 10.60 -8.15
N LYS A 295 13.36 11.80 -8.61
CA LYS A 295 13.05 13.04 -7.91
C LYS A 295 11.53 13.28 -7.81
N ALA A 296 10.78 13.02 -8.87
CA ALA A 296 9.32 13.15 -8.85
C ALA A 296 8.67 12.15 -7.89
N ILE A 297 9.15 10.90 -7.86
CA ILE A 297 8.72 9.89 -6.87
C ILE A 297 8.93 10.42 -5.45
N LYS A 298 10.11 10.97 -5.14
CA LYS A 298 10.41 11.56 -3.84
C LYS A 298 9.38 12.63 -3.45
N GLU A 299 9.06 13.57 -4.34
CA GLU A 299 8.10 14.64 -4.07
C GLU A 299 6.66 14.08 -3.83
N VAL A 300 6.25 13.09 -4.60
CA VAL A 300 4.96 12.41 -4.38
C VAL A 300 4.92 11.75 -2.99
N VAL A 301 5.97 11.04 -2.62
CA VAL A 301 6.04 10.38 -1.33
C VAL A 301 5.98 11.39 -0.19
N LYS A 302 6.76 12.49 -0.23
CA LYS A 302 6.72 13.57 0.77
C LYS A 302 5.30 14.12 0.94
N ARG A 303 4.61 14.40 -0.17
CA ARG A 303 3.22 14.85 -0.16
C ARG A 303 2.31 13.84 0.55
N LYS A 304 2.44 12.53 0.22
CA LYS A 304 1.63 11.47 0.85
C LYS A 304 1.90 11.32 2.34
N LEU A 305 3.15 11.39 2.78
CA LEU A 305 3.49 11.31 4.20
C LEU A 305 2.81 12.42 5.01
N ASN A 306 2.75 13.63 4.46
CA ASN A 306 2.06 14.75 5.09
C ASN A 306 0.54 14.56 5.10
N VAL A 307 -0.07 14.10 3.99
CA VAL A 307 -1.51 13.81 3.92
C VAL A 307 -1.91 12.73 4.93
N LEU A 308 -1.11 11.67 5.05
CA LEU A 308 -1.37 10.55 5.96
C LEU A 308 -1.01 10.88 7.43
N GLY A 309 -0.33 11.98 7.71
CA GLY A 309 0.08 12.40 9.04
C GLY A 309 1.22 11.60 9.64
N CYS A 310 1.97 10.82 8.84
CA CYS A 310 3.06 9.96 9.33
C CYS A 310 4.45 10.62 9.26
N ALA A 311 4.60 11.83 8.74
CA ALA A 311 5.84 12.60 8.83
C ALA A 311 6.22 12.84 10.30
N GLY A 312 7.51 12.66 10.63
CA GLY A 312 8.05 12.80 11.99
C GLY A 312 7.72 11.64 12.94
N LYS A 313 7.12 10.53 12.46
CA LYS A 313 6.68 9.42 13.33
C LYS A 313 7.66 8.24 13.40
N ALA A 314 8.82 8.30 12.72
CA ALA A 314 9.78 7.19 12.67
C ALA A 314 10.23 6.75 14.07
N GLU A 315 10.65 7.67 14.94
CA GLU A 315 11.19 7.34 16.25
C GLU A 315 10.16 6.61 17.13
N ALA A 316 8.91 7.11 17.19
CA ALA A 316 7.84 6.50 17.97
C ALA A 316 7.52 5.09 17.47
N CYS A 317 7.43 4.90 16.13
CA CYS A 317 7.19 3.61 15.52
C CYS A 317 8.36 2.65 15.74
N LEU A 318 9.60 3.13 15.67
CA LEU A 318 10.79 2.31 15.89
C LEU A 318 10.86 1.78 17.33
N LYS A 319 10.62 2.64 18.32
CA LYS A 319 10.54 2.24 19.73
C LYS A 319 9.46 1.18 19.97
N ALA A 320 8.27 1.37 19.40
CA ALA A 320 7.17 0.41 19.52
C ALA A 320 7.43 -0.94 18.81
N SER A 321 8.31 -0.96 17.81
CA SER A 321 8.66 -2.18 17.07
C SER A 321 9.78 -3.01 17.72
N GLN A 322 10.40 -2.51 18.77
CA GLN A 322 11.47 -3.18 19.53
C GLN A 322 10.96 -3.97 20.74
N VAL A 323 9.69 -3.81 21.08
CA VAL A 323 8.96 -4.49 22.17
C VAL A 323 8.19 -5.67 21.63
#